data_fbf6651b02dd8c4d27a435d537462478
#
_entry.id   fbf6651b02dd8c4d27a435d537462478
#
_cell.length_a   1.000
_cell.length_b   1.000
_cell.length_c   1.000
_cell.angle_alpha   90.00
_cell.angle_beta   90.00
_cell.angle_gamma   90.00
#
_symmetry.space_group_name_H-M   'P 1'
#
loop_
_entity.id
_entity.type
_entity.pdbx_description
1 polymer ?
#
loop_
_entity_poly.entity_id
_entity_poly.type
_entity_poly.pdbx_seq_one_letter_code
_entity_poly.pdbx_strand_id
1 'polypeptide(L)'
;MARKSLSGWAKALILAAVIAAGANAASAQYQLCASHRDIVAWLGDEFQERQFAFGLIGQTEIMEVYVGATGSWTVIVTDVAGRSCIVAAGENWEITVKPVDIDA
;
A
#
# COMPACT_ATOMS: atom_id res chain seq x y z
N MET A 1 26.35 37.43 -4.70
CA MET A 1 25.07 37.77 -4.05
C MET A 1 23.91 37.53 -4.95
N ALA A 2 23.95 38.02 -6.15
CA ALA A 2 22.87 37.78 -7.10
C ALA A 2 22.66 36.28 -7.33
N ARG A 3 23.72 35.53 -7.28
CA ARG A 3 23.64 34.10 -7.51
C ARG A 3 22.80 33.40 -6.42
N LYS A 4 22.92 33.82 -5.16
CA LYS A 4 22.15 33.23 -4.11
C LYS A 4 20.67 33.54 -4.28
N SER A 5 20.34 34.74 -4.72
CA SER A 5 18.98 35.12 -4.92
C SER A 5 18.34 34.27 -6.00
N LEU A 6 19.03 34.08 -7.12
CA LEU A 6 18.53 33.27 -8.20
C LEU A 6 18.38 31.82 -7.74
N SER A 7 19.31 31.33 -6.96
CA SER A 7 19.25 29.98 -6.48
C SER A 7 18.02 29.80 -5.56
N GLY A 8 17.69 30.77 -4.75
CA GLY A 8 16.52 30.70 -3.90
C GLY A 8 15.23 30.65 -4.71
N TRP A 9 15.17 31.41 -5.77
CA TRP A 9 14.02 31.41 -6.62
C TRP A 9 13.84 30.05 -7.32
N ALA A 10 14.91 29.48 -7.84
CA ALA A 10 14.87 28.22 -8.51
C ALA A 10 14.41 27.13 -7.54
N LYS A 11 14.88 27.17 -6.31
CA LYS A 11 14.49 26.18 -5.35
C LYS A 11 13.00 26.31 -5.00
N ALA A 12 12.51 27.50 -4.88
CA ALA A 12 11.11 27.69 -4.56
C ALA A 12 10.21 27.19 -5.69
N LEU A 13 10.60 27.42 -6.95
CA LEU A 13 9.83 26.95 -8.07
C LEU A 13 9.84 25.44 -8.15
N ILE A 14 10.98 24.82 -7.88
CA ILE A 14 11.08 23.38 -7.92
C ILE A 14 10.22 22.75 -6.82
N LEU A 15 10.22 23.35 -5.64
CA LEU A 15 9.40 22.84 -4.56
C LEU A 15 7.92 22.91 -4.90
N ALA A 16 7.49 24.00 -5.49
CA ALA A 16 6.10 24.15 -5.87
C ALA A 16 5.70 23.09 -6.89
N ALA A 17 6.57 22.80 -7.85
CA ALA A 17 6.29 21.79 -8.86
C ALA A 17 6.22 20.41 -8.24
N VAL A 18 7.11 20.12 -7.29
CA VAL A 18 7.11 18.83 -6.65
C VAL A 18 5.84 18.64 -5.81
N ILE A 19 5.40 19.67 -5.11
CA ILE A 19 4.20 19.58 -4.32
C ILE A 19 3.00 19.32 -5.22
N ALA A 20 2.90 20.02 -6.33
CA ALA A 20 1.80 19.83 -7.26
C ALA A 20 1.81 18.42 -7.83
N ALA A 21 2.98 17.92 -8.22
CA ALA A 21 3.10 16.59 -8.76
C ALA A 21 2.77 15.54 -7.69
N GLY A 22 3.20 15.79 -6.46
CA GLY A 22 2.91 14.89 -5.37
C GLY A 22 1.41 14.81 -5.08
N ALA A 23 0.73 15.95 -5.09
CA ALA A 23 -0.70 15.98 -4.86
C ALA A 23 -1.44 15.24 -5.97
N ASN A 24 -1.02 15.43 -7.22
CA ASN A 24 -1.65 14.72 -8.33
C ASN A 24 -1.40 13.23 -8.24
N ALA A 25 -0.20 12.84 -7.86
CA ALA A 25 0.11 11.42 -7.73
C ALA A 25 -0.71 10.78 -6.62
N ALA A 26 -0.90 11.49 -5.52
CA ALA A 26 -1.69 10.97 -4.43
C ALA A 26 -3.15 10.82 -4.84
N SER A 27 -3.67 11.80 -5.58
CA SER A 27 -5.05 11.69 -6.00
C SER A 27 -5.23 10.71 -7.13
N ALA A 28 -4.18 10.41 -7.85
CA ALA A 28 -4.28 9.45 -8.94
C ALA A 28 -4.44 8.04 -8.40
N GLN A 29 -4.16 7.83 -7.13
CA GLN A 29 -4.42 6.55 -6.56
C GLN A 29 -3.76 5.44 -7.29
N TYR A 30 -2.45 5.41 -7.28
CA TYR A 30 -1.76 4.35 -7.91
C TYR A 30 -2.08 3.07 -7.21
N GLN A 31 -2.94 2.28 -7.79
CA GLN A 31 -3.15 0.95 -7.32
C GLN A 31 -2.39 0.03 -8.24
N LEU A 32 -1.52 -0.75 -7.69
CA LEU A 32 -0.84 -1.76 -8.46
C LEU A 32 -1.80 -2.93 -8.56
N CYS A 33 -2.22 -3.24 -9.74
CA CYS A 33 -3.17 -4.32 -9.98
C CYS A 33 -2.62 -5.34 -10.96
N ALA A 34 -2.94 -6.59 -10.76
CA ALA A 34 -2.56 -7.68 -11.66
C ALA A 34 -3.44 -8.89 -11.32
N SER A 35 -3.20 -10.03 -11.94
CA SER A 35 -3.94 -11.23 -11.58
C SER A 35 -3.61 -11.61 -10.13
N HIS A 36 -4.55 -12.22 -9.46
CA HIS A 36 -4.34 -12.65 -8.08
C HIS A 36 -3.09 -13.51 -7.97
N ARG A 37 -2.92 -14.45 -8.89
CA ARG A 37 -1.76 -15.33 -8.86
C ARG A 37 -0.46 -14.53 -8.92
N ASP A 38 -0.39 -13.54 -9.80
CA ASP A 38 0.84 -12.79 -9.97
C ASP A 38 1.13 -11.90 -8.75
N ILE A 39 0.11 -11.31 -8.16
CA ILE A 39 0.31 -10.49 -6.98
C ILE A 39 0.77 -11.36 -5.81
N VAL A 40 0.14 -12.51 -5.60
CA VAL A 40 0.53 -13.39 -4.50
C VAL A 40 1.96 -13.90 -4.69
N ALA A 41 2.33 -14.25 -5.90
CA ALA A 41 3.68 -14.71 -6.18
C ALA A 41 4.70 -13.60 -5.92
N TRP A 42 4.37 -12.38 -6.33
CA TRP A 42 5.26 -11.25 -6.13
C TRP A 42 5.43 -10.95 -4.63
N LEU A 43 4.35 -10.98 -3.86
CA LEU A 43 4.45 -10.74 -2.43
C LEU A 43 5.30 -11.82 -1.75
N GLY A 44 5.15 -13.06 -2.18
CA GLY A 44 5.95 -14.14 -1.62
C GLY A 44 7.41 -14.06 -2.00
N ASP A 45 7.69 -13.77 -3.26
CA ASP A 45 9.06 -13.74 -3.75
C ASP A 45 9.85 -12.52 -3.29
N GLU A 46 9.21 -11.35 -3.32
CA GLU A 46 9.92 -10.13 -2.99
C GLU A 46 9.89 -9.75 -1.51
N PHE A 47 8.84 -10.10 -0.81
CA PHE A 47 8.70 -9.69 0.57
C PHE A 47 8.51 -10.85 1.55
N GLN A 48 8.50 -12.06 1.06
CA GLN A 48 8.28 -13.26 1.87
C GLN A 48 6.98 -13.15 2.66
N GLU A 49 5.98 -12.54 2.04
CA GLU A 49 4.69 -12.37 2.69
C GLU A 49 3.74 -13.50 2.32
N ARG A 50 2.95 -13.94 3.28
CA ARG A 50 1.98 -14.98 3.09
C ARG A 50 0.65 -14.53 3.62
N GLN A 51 -0.42 -15.11 3.12
CA GLN A 51 -1.74 -14.73 3.57
C GLN A 51 -1.89 -14.95 5.06
N PHE A 52 -2.29 -13.92 5.75
CA PHE A 52 -2.48 -13.97 7.18
C PHE A 52 -3.97 -14.00 7.51
N ALA A 53 -4.77 -13.29 6.78
CA ALA A 53 -6.21 -13.20 7.03
C ALA A 53 -6.92 -12.76 5.75
N PHE A 54 -8.20 -12.98 5.69
CA PHE A 54 -9.00 -12.49 4.59
C PHE A 54 -10.43 -12.24 5.04
N GLY A 55 -11.15 -11.46 4.28
CA GLY A 55 -12.55 -11.18 4.56
C GLY A 55 -13.26 -10.81 3.28
N LEU A 56 -14.57 -10.90 3.30
CA LEU A 56 -15.37 -10.55 2.13
C LEU A 56 -15.79 -9.11 2.19
N ILE A 57 -15.79 -8.44 1.07
CA ILE A 57 -16.30 -7.10 0.96
C ILE A 57 -17.55 -7.22 0.11
N GLY A 58 -18.69 -7.10 0.73
CA GLY A 58 -19.95 -7.32 0.03
C GLY A 58 -19.99 -8.74 -0.50
N GLN A 59 -20.46 -8.92 -1.73
CA GLN A 59 -20.58 -10.24 -2.31
C GLN A 59 -19.68 -10.43 -3.52
N THR A 60 -18.89 -9.46 -3.86
CA THR A 60 -18.12 -9.51 -5.09
C THR A 60 -16.63 -9.32 -4.94
N GLU A 61 -16.14 -9.02 -3.74
CA GLU A 61 -14.73 -8.81 -3.56
C GLU A 61 -14.20 -9.47 -2.30
N ILE A 62 -12.93 -9.80 -2.32
CA ILE A 62 -12.26 -10.40 -1.18
C ILE A 62 -11.11 -9.52 -0.82
N MET A 63 -10.99 -9.18 0.47
CA MET A 63 -9.84 -8.47 0.97
C MET A 63 -8.93 -9.49 1.63
N GLU A 64 -7.64 -9.42 1.34
CA GLU A 64 -6.67 -10.32 1.93
C GLU A 64 -5.53 -9.53 2.55
N VAL A 65 -5.03 -9.99 3.67
CA VAL A 65 -3.89 -9.38 4.34
C VAL A 65 -2.74 -10.36 4.25
N TYR A 66 -1.61 -9.90 3.75
CA TYR A 66 -0.40 -10.70 3.63
C TYR A 66 0.65 -10.12 4.57
N VAL A 67 1.36 -10.98 5.26
CA VAL A 67 2.32 -10.54 6.28
C VAL A 67 3.59 -11.34 6.13
N GLY A 68 4.72 -10.69 6.27
CA GLY A 68 6.03 -11.30 6.22
C GLY A 68 6.65 -11.45 7.59
N ALA A 69 7.63 -12.31 7.69
CA ALA A 69 8.29 -12.56 8.97
C ALA A 69 8.99 -11.34 9.54
N THR A 70 9.36 -10.39 8.69
CA THR A 70 10.04 -9.19 9.17
C THR A 70 9.04 -8.10 9.56
N GLY A 71 7.76 -8.36 9.45
CA GLY A 71 6.75 -7.37 9.80
C GLY A 71 6.22 -6.56 8.64
N SER A 72 6.66 -6.82 7.43
CA SER A 72 6.10 -6.14 6.28
C SER A 72 4.69 -6.68 6.05
N TRP A 73 3.79 -5.87 5.53
CA TRP A 73 2.43 -6.33 5.30
C TRP A 73 1.81 -5.63 4.10
N THR A 74 0.85 -6.29 3.49
CA THR A 74 0.18 -5.78 2.30
C THR A 74 -1.28 -6.21 2.35
N VAL A 75 -2.17 -5.30 1.96
CA VAL A 75 -3.59 -5.61 1.85
C VAL A 75 -3.96 -5.53 0.38
N ILE A 76 -4.59 -6.56 -0.12
CA ILE A 76 -5.05 -6.58 -1.51
C ILE A 76 -6.54 -6.82 -1.55
N VAL A 77 -7.20 -6.34 -2.59
CA VAL A 77 -8.61 -6.58 -2.82
C VAL A 77 -8.73 -7.22 -4.19
N THR A 78 -9.46 -8.31 -4.26
CA THR A 78 -9.61 -9.09 -5.50
C THR A 78 -11.06 -9.15 -5.89
N ASP A 79 -11.36 -8.90 -7.15
CA ASP A 79 -12.73 -8.94 -7.65
C ASP A 79 -13.08 -10.31 -8.22
N VAL A 80 -14.29 -10.48 -8.68
CA VAL A 80 -14.77 -11.79 -9.16
C VAL A 80 -14.06 -12.24 -10.42
N ALA A 81 -13.40 -11.36 -11.12
CA ALA A 81 -12.65 -11.73 -12.32
C ALA A 81 -11.23 -12.17 -11.98
N GLY A 82 -10.87 -12.13 -10.71
CA GLY A 82 -9.53 -12.56 -10.29
C GLY A 82 -8.47 -11.48 -10.40
N ARG A 83 -8.87 -10.20 -10.54
CA ARG A 83 -7.93 -9.11 -10.58
C ARG A 83 -7.72 -8.60 -9.18
N SER A 84 -6.50 -8.54 -8.75
CA SER A 84 -6.14 -8.07 -7.42
C SER A 84 -5.45 -6.73 -7.50
N CYS A 85 -5.77 -5.84 -6.57
CA CYS A 85 -5.12 -4.55 -6.47
C CYS A 85 -4.59 -4.34 -5.06
N ILE A 86 -3.40 -3.79 -4.94
CA ILE A 86 -2.83 -3.49 -3.63
C ILE A 86 -3.44 -2.18 -3.17
N VAL A 87 -4.09 -2.20 -2.04
CA VAL A 87 -4.74 -1.00 -1.50
C VAL A 87 -4.02 -0.41 -0.30
N ALA A 88 -3.14 -1.16 0.34
CA ALA A 88 -2.37 -0.65 1.47
C ALA A 88 -1.16 -1.54 1.69
N ALA A 89 -0.10 -0.98 2.24
CA ALA A 89 1.09 -1.73 2.56
C ALA A 89 1.90 -0.97 3.60
N GLY A 90 2.68 -1.65 4.36
CA GLY A 90 3.49 -1.01 5.40
C GLY A 90 4.43 -1.96 6.09
N GLU A 91 4.91 -1.54 7.25
CA GLU A 91 5.86 -2.28 8.04
C GLU A 91 5.34 -2.42 9.46
N ASN A 92 6.07 -3.13 10.24
CA ASN A 92 5.77 -3.25 11.67
C ASN A 92 4.39 -3.83 11.97
N TRP A 93 4.04 -4.89 11.28
CA TRP A 93 2.80 -5.58 11.57
C TRP A 93 2.88 -6.20 12.97
N GLU A 94 1.86 -5.97 13.78
CA GLU A 94 1.81 -6.54 15.10
C GLU A 94 0.44 -7.12 15.37
N ILE A 95 0.42 -8.27 16.04
CA ILE A 95 -0.81 -8.90 16.40
C ILE A 95 -1.12 -8.53 17.82
N THR A 96 -2.28 -8.00 18.06
CA THR A 96 -2.68 -7.69 19.40
C THR A 96 -3.27 -8.93 20.00
N VAL A 97 -2.51 -9.57 20.84
CA VAL A 97 -2.96 -10.77 21.46
C VAL A 97 -3.66 -10.41 22.70
N LYS A 98 -4.75 -9.80 22.65
CA LYS A 98 -5.44 -9.49 23.80
C LYS A 98 -6.43 -10.58 24.06
N PRO A 99 -6.48 -11.12 25.22
CA PRO A 99 -7.40 -12.15 25.53
C PRO A 99 -8.72 -11.52 25.40
N VAL A 100 -9.40 -12.03 24.59
CA VAL A 100 -10.55 -11.44 24.29
C VAL A 100 -11.55 -11.82 25.24
N ASP A 101 -12.07 -10.97 25.84
CA ASP A 101 -13.16 -11.21 26.60
C ASP A 101 -14.30 -11.31 25.81
N ILE A 102 -14.28 -12.24 25.06
CA ILE A 102 -15.27 -12.28 24.18
C ILE A 102 -16.49 -12.70 24.71
N ASP A 103 -16.49 -13.29 25.73
CA ASP A 103 -17.68 -13.66 26.31
C ASP A 103 -18.57 -12.53 26.37
N ALA A 104 -18.10 -11.49 26.12
CA ALA A 104 -18.98 -10.39 26.08
C ALA A 104 -20.02 -10.60 25.02
#